data_2f0c97fc2f263b3797680c082116b93d
#
_entry.id   2f0c97fc2f263b3797680c082116b93d
#
_cell.length_a   1.000
_cell.length_b   1.000
_cell.length_c   1.000
_cell.angle_alpha   90.00
_cell.angle_beta   90.00
_cell.angle_gamma   90.00
#
_symmetry.space_group_name_H-M   'P 1'
#
loop_
_entity.id
_entity.type
_entity.pdbx_description
1 polymer ?
#
loop_
_entity_poly.entity_id
_entity_poly.type
_entity_poly.pdbx_seq_one_letter_code
_entity_poly.pdbx_strand_id
1 'polypeptide(L)' 'MENTIFKKGKHKGKTYKHVRINHTEYFIYLITQPAGNVYDYLDFIKYCMEYIKADDAE' A
#
# COMPACT_ATOMS: atom_id res chain seq x y z
N MET A 1 6.12 -5.88 7.15
CA MET A 1 5.08 -6.06 6.12
C MET A 1 5.60 -5.97 4.69
N GLU A 2 6.86 -5.66 4.52
CA GLU A 2 7.40 -5.53 3.16
C GLU A 2 7.34 -6.82 2.36
N ASN A 3 7.38 -7.98 3.04
CA ASN A 3 7.31 -9.27 2.37
C ASN A 3 5.89 -9.84 2.26
N THR A 4 4.91 -9.10 2.75
CA THR A 4 3.52 -9.52 2.64
C THR A 4 3.08 -9.47 1.18
N ILE A 5 2.36 -10.49 0.76
CA ILE A 5 1.92 -10.63 -0.62
C ILE A 5 0.43 -10.27 -0.74
N PHE A 6 0.08 -9.54 -1.78
CA PHE A 6 -1.32 -9.25 -2.07
C PHE A 6 -2.05 -10.56 -2.40
N LYS A 7 -3.16 -10.79 -1.72
CA LYS A 7 -3.95 -12.02 -1.91
C LYS A 7 -5.03 -11.84 -2.97
N LYS A 8 -5.33 -10.61 -3.33
CA LYS A 8 -6.34 -10.33 -4.34
C LYS A 8 -6.11 -8.95 -4.95
N GLY A 9 -6.85 -8.67 -6.01
CA GLY A 9 -6.79 -7.38 -6.67
C GLY A 9 -5.79 -7.35 -7.80
N LYS A 10 -5.55 -6.15 -8.28
CA LYS A 10 -4.71 -5.90 -9.45
C LYS A 10 -3.28 -6.42 -9.29
N HIS A 11 -2.76 -6.37 -8.08
CA HIS A 11 -1.36 -6.74 -7.82
C HIS A 11 -1.23 -8.06 -7.07
N LYS A 12 -2.24 -8.93 -7.20
CA LYS A 12 -2.22 -10.25 -6.57
C LYS A 12 -0.90 -10.96 -6.87
N GLY A 13 -0.29 -11.53 -5.83
CA GLY A 13 0.96 -12.27 -5.98
C GLY A 13 2.22 -11.44 -5.85
N LYS A 14 2.09 -10.11 -5.78
CA LYS A 14 3.23 -9.22 -5.61
C LYS A 14 3.37 -8.81 -4.14
N THR A 15 4.62 -8.56 -3.71
CA THR A 15 4.85 -8.14 -2.34
C THR A 15 4.45 -6.67 -2.16
N TYR A 16 4.18 -6.30 -0.93
CA TYR A 16 3.89 -4.91 -0.58
C TYR A 16 5.06 -4.00 -0.97
N LYS A 17 6.29 -4.47 -0.73
CA LYS A 17 7.47 -3.69 -1.09
C LYS A 17 7.55 -3.45 -2.60
N HIS A 18 7.29 -4.49 -3.39
CA HIS A 18 7.33 -4.38 -4.84
C HIS A 18 6.35 -3.31 -5.33
N VAL A 19 5.12 -3.36 -4.82
CA VAL A 19 4.09 -2.41 -5.23
C VAL A 19 4.41 -1.00 -4.74
N ARG A 20 4.92 -0.88 -3.53
CA ARG A 20 5.30 0.44 -3.00
C ARG A 20 6.37 1.09 -3.87
N ILE A 21 7.35 0.33 -4.30
CA ILE A 21 8.48 0.87 -5.08
C ILE A 21 8.12 1.09 -6.54
N ASN A 22 7.44 0.12 -7.16
CA ASN A 22 7.20 0.14 -8.60
C ASN A 22 5.84 0.66 -9.00
N HIS A 23 4.89 0.72 -8.07
CA HIS A 23 3.50 1.11 -8.35
C HIS A 23 2.99 2.07 -7.27
N THR A 24 3.74 3.12 -7.00
CA THR A 24 3.38 4.10 -5.98
C THR A 24 2.00 4.71 -6.25
N GLU A 25 1.64 4.85 -7.51
CA GLU A 25 0.34 5.40 -7.89
C GLU A 25 -0.82 4.54 -7.35
N TYR A 26 -0.58 3.26 -7.13
CA TYR A 26 -1.62 2.40 -6.57
C TYR A 26 -1.94 2.79 -5.12
N PHE A 27 -0.91 3.12 -4.34
CA PHE A 27 -1.12 3.63 -2.99
C PHE A 27 -1.93 4.93 -3.01
N ILE A 28 -1.56 5.84 -3.89
CA ILE A 28 -2.26 7.11 -4.01
C ILE A 28 -3.73 6.88 -4.39
N TYR A 29 -3.96 5.97 -5.33
CA TYR A 29 -5.31 5.61 -5.72
C TYR A 29 -6.11 5.11 -4.52
N LEU A 30 -5.53 4.22 -3.71
CA LEU A 30 -6.23 3.64 -2.58
C LEU A 30 -6.62 4.67 -1.53
N ILE A 31 -5.75 5.63 -1.25
CA ILE A 31 -6.05 6.63 -0.22
C ILE A 31 -7.09 7.65 -0.69
N THR A 32 -7.38 7.70 -1.99
CA THR A 32 -8.43 8.58 -2.51
C THR A 32 -9.80 7.90 -2.50
N GLN A 33 -9.87 6.61 -2.17
CA GLN A 33 -11.13 5.87 -2.16
C GLN A 33 -11.78 5.91 -0.78
N PRO A 34 -13.11 5.75 -0.70
CA PRO A 34 -13.77 5.60 0.60
C PRO A 34 -13.21 4.40 1.36
N ALA A 35 -13.11 4.53 2.68
CA ALA A 35 -12.52 3.48 3.52
C ALA A 35 -13.14 2.09 3.28
N GLY A 36 -14.46 2.04 3.04
CA GLY A 36 -15.13 0.78 2.82
C GLY A 36 -14.68 0.05 1.55
N ASN A 37 -14.17 0.79 0.56
CA ASN A 37 -13.72 0.20 -0.69
C ASN A 37 -12.30 -0.34 -0.61
N VAL A 38 -11.55 0.06 0.40
CA VAL A 38 -10.14 -0.34 0.53
C VAL A 38 -9.89 -1.13 1.81
N TYR A 39 -10.95 -1.67 2.39
CA TYR A 39 -10.86 -2.40 3.64
C TYR A 39 -9.82 -3.52 3.59
N ASP A 40 -9.74 -4.22 2.46
CA ASP A 40 -8.79 -5.33 2.32
C ASP A 40 -7.35 -4.88 2.11
N TYR A 41 -7.14 -3.59 1.93
CA TYR A 41 -5.81 -3.04 1.66
C TYR A 41 -5.30 -2.14 2.77
N LEU A 42 -5.98 -2.13 3.92
CA LEU A 42 -5.59 -1.24 5.01
C LEU A 42 -4.18 -1.53 5.50
N ASP A 43 -3.76 -2.78 5.52
CA ASP A 43 -2.40 -3.13 5.93
C ASP A 43 -1.36 -2.55 4.98
N PHE A 44 -1.64 -2.60 3.69
CA PHE A 44 -0.73 -2.02 2.71
C PHE A 44 -0.67 -0.50 2.85
N ILE A 45 -1.81 0.13 3.02
CA ILE A 45 -1.87 1.58 3.21
C ILE A 45 -1.07 1.98 4.44
N LYS A 46 -1.25 1.27 5.54
CA LYS A 46 -0.53 1.55 6.77
C LYS A 46 0.98 1.39 6.57
N TYR A 47 1.38 0.35 5.88
CA TYR A 47 2.78 0.09 5.58
C TYR A 47 3.40 1.24 4.79
N CYS A 48 2.72 1.70 3.75
CA CYS A 48 3.21 2.81 2.93
C CYS A 48 3.26 4.12 3.72
N MET A 49 2.27 4.37 4.56
CA MET A 49 2.23 5.59 5.35
C MET A 49 3.36 5.66 6.37
N GLU A 50 3.79 4.52 6.88
CA GLU A 50 4.94 4.49 7.79
C GLU A 50 6.21 4.97 7.10
N TYR A 51 6.39 4.61 5.84
CA TYR A 51 7.55 5.07 5.07
C TYR A 51 7.49 6.56 4.80
N ILE A 52 6.32 7.05 4.41
CA ILE A 52 6.14 8.48 4.14
C ILE A 52 6.36 9.29 5.41
N LYS A 53 5.84 8.81 6.52
CA LYS A 53 5.98 9.49 7.79
C LYS A 53 7.43 9.53 8.25
N ALA A 54 8.18 8.47 8.00
CA ALA A 54 9.60 8.43 8.34
C ALA A 54 10.37 9.49 7.54
N ASP A 55 10.03 9.65 6.28
CA ASP A 55 10.66 10.66 5.43
C ASP A 55 10.33 12.07 5.94
N ASP A 56 9.10 12.28 6.35
CA ASP A 56 8.66 13.58 6.85
C ASP A 56 9.27 13.94 8.20
N ALA A 57 9.73 12.95 8.94
CA ALA A 57 10.29 13.18 10.26
C ALA A 57 11.62 13.91 10.22
N GLU A 58 12.22 14.01 9.07
CA GLU A 58 13.42 14.79 8.92
C GLU A 58 13.09 16.27 8.82
#